data_6e7e1e25ae2e017838edd62b098c7d7e
#
_entry.id   6e7e1e25ae2e017838edd62b098c7d7e
#
_cell.length_a   1.000
_cell.length_b   1.000
_cell.length_c   1.000
_cell.angle_alpha   90.00
_cell.angle_beta   90.00
_cell.angle_gamma   90.00
#
_symmetry.space_group_name_H-M   'P 1'
#
loop_
_entity.id
_entity.type
_entity.pdbx_description
1 polymer ?
#
loop_
_entity_poly.entity_id
_entity_poly.type
_entity_poly.pdbx_seq_one_letter_code
_entity_poly.pdbx_strand_id
1 'polypeptide(L)'
;MGEAISDRHVVGVLRPFVRAAYPVLGAMRSPGRLEGLAGVKVPGTPAWDAMDVEARTDWWINRVGRLTALATSVPGIGGVLADRLPVQDALGASAQGLLLCAIAGEHGVQDVGERVRLIAWVLFDRDIDPALAAGKHADVAEDARTEQLAGEFTQPEKQARRITLKACAGTLWRMGRSLLAITDELEKRPRGRFYQRAIGMLPVVGMAGDYLAERSALKRVAKRSSRWLSAART
;
A
#
# COMPACT_ATOMS: atom_id res chain seq x y z
N MET A 1 6.66 -25.12 -20.27
CA MET A 1 7.40 -23.86 -20.20
C MET A 1 6.45 -22.81 -19.62
N GLY A 2 6.59 -22.46 -18.32
CA GLY A 2 5.76 -21.43 -17.67
C GLY A 2 6.16 -20.06 -18.21
N GLU A 3 5.22 -19.38 -18.81
CA GLU A 3 5.37 -18.04 -19.33
C GLU A 3 5.76 -17.06 -18.20
N ALA A 4 6.81 -16.26 -18.43
CA ALA A 4 7.20 -15.24 -17.45
C ALA A 4 6.05 -14.26 -17.28
N ILE A 5 5.61 -13.98 -16.03
CA ILE A 5 4.71 -12.86 -15.78
C ILE A 5 5.31 -11.67 -16.48
N SER A 6 4.58 -11.18 -17.47
CA SER A 6 5.02 -10.03 -18.23
C SER A 6 4.96 -8.80 -17.31
N ASP A 7 5.88 -7.87 -17.48
CA ASP A 7 5.83 -6.58 -16.79
C ASP A 7 4.49 -5.85 -17.05
N ARG A 8 3.84 -6.13 -18.19
CA ARG A 8 2.49 -5.67 -18.49
C ARG A 8 1.45 -6.16 -17.48
N HIS A 9 1.55 -7.42 -17.04
CA HIS A 9 0.64 -7.96 -16.02
C HIS A 9 0.88 -7.26 -14.67
N VAL A 10 2.14 -7.11 -14.27
CA VAL A 10 2.51 -6.40 -13.03
C VAL A 10 1.99 -4.97 -13.06
N VAL A 11 2.22 -4.24 -14.14
CA VAL A 11 1.70 -2.88 -14.33
C VAL A 11 0.17 -2.86 -14.30
N GLY A 12 -0.50 -3.83 -14.97
CA GLY A 12 -1.96 -3.94 -14.98
C GLY A 12 -2.61 -4.15 -13.60
N VAL A 13 -1.84 -4.67 -12.63
CA VAL A 13 -2.27 -4.78 -11.22
C VAL A 13 -1.86 -3.56 -10.41
N LEU A 14 -0.64 -3.06 -10.59
CA LEU A 14 -0.09 -1.99 -9.78
C LEU A 14 -0.72 -0.62 -10.08
N ARG A 15 -1.08 -0.32 -11.35
CA ARG A 15 -1.70 0.96 -11.69
C ARG A 15 -3.05 1.17 -10.99
N PRO A 16 -4.02 0.24 -11.07
CA PRO A 16 -5.26 0.34 -10.30
C PRO A 16 -5.02 0.44 -8.80
N PHE A 17 -4.03 -0.31 -8.27
CA PHE A 17 -3.65 -0.24 -6.86
C PHE A 17 -3.18 1.16 -6.47
N VAL A 18 -2.24 1.75 -7.21
CA VAL A 18 -1.72 3.10 -6.95
C VAL A 18 -2.83 4.14 -7.00
N ARG A 19 -3.70 4.06 -8.01
CA ARG A 19 -4.84 4.98 -8.15
C ARG A 19 -5.85 4.83 -7.01
N ALA A 20 -6.14 3.59 -6.58
CA ALA A 20 -6.99 3.32 -5.43
C ALA A 20 -6.37 3.78 -4.09
N ALA A 21 -5.04 3.83 -4.00
CA ALA A 21 -4.35 4.31 -2.81
C ALA A 21 -4.59 5.82 -2.55
N TYR A 22 -4.81 6.63 -3.59
CA TYR A 22 -5.03 8.08 -3.41
C TYR A 22 -6.21 8.42 -2.49
N PRO A 23 -7.44 7.97 -2.74
CA PRO A 23 -8.56 8.28 -1.87
C PRO A 23 -8.40 7.66 -0.47
N VAL A 24 -7.78 6.48 -0.35
CA VAL A 24 -7.50 5.85 0.94
C VAL A 24 -6.53 6.71 1.77
N LEU A 25 -5.40 7.13 1.17
CA LEU A 25 -4.42 7.99 1.83
C LEU A 25 -5.01 9.39 2.11
N GLY A 26 -5.85 9.91 1.23
CA GLY A 26 -6.60 11.15 1.45
C GLY A 26 -7.44 11.08 2.72
N ALA A 27 -8.20 10.00 2.90
CA ALA A 27 -8.99 9.76 4.10
C ALA A 27 -8.11 9.61 5.37
N MET A 28 -6.94 8.97 5.23
CA MET A 28 -5.98 8.83 6.34
C MET A 28 -5.31 10.15 6.72
N ARG A 29 -5.17 11.09 5.78
CA ARG A 29 -4.63 12.45 6.02
C ARG A 29 -5.62 13.34 6.75
N SER A 30 -6.91 13.10 6.60
CA SER A 30 -7.93 13.96 7.19
C SER A 30 -7.82 13.99 8.73
N PRO A 31 -7.59 15.16 9.34
CA PRO A 31 -7.38 15.30 10.79
C PRO A 31 -8.69 15.10 11.59
N GLY A 32 -9.82 15.04 10.92
CA GLY A 32 -11.12 14.93 11.55
C GLY A 32 -11.43 16.13 12.47
N ARG A 33 -11.81 15.84 13.73
CA ARG A 33 -12.11 16.89 14.73
C ARG A 33 -10.86 17.57 15.31
N LEU A 34 -9.65 17.23 14.85
CA LEU A 34 -8.39 17.74 15.40
C LEU A 34 -7.85 18.95 14.64
N GLU A 35 -8.58 19.44 13.63
CA GLU A 35 -8.18 20.58 12.77
C GLU A 35 -7.90 21.88 13.54
N GLY A 36 -8.49 22.05 14.73
CA GLY A 36 -8.30 23.25 15.56
C GLY A 36 -7.12 23.21 16.52
N LEU A 37 -6.35 22.11 16.58
CA LEU A 37 -5.26 21.97 17.53
C LEU A 37 -3.91 22.28 16.86
N ALA A 38 -3.40 23.48 17.06
CA ALA A 38 -2.16 23.97 16.44
C ALA A 38 -0.90 23.11 16.70
N GLY A 39 -0.89 22.30 17.74
CA GLY A 39 0.22 21.40 18.07
C GLY A 39 0.13 20.00 17.49
N VAL A 40 -0.95 19.66 16.78
CA VAL A 40 -1.15 18.29 16.27
C VAL A 40 -0.42 18.11 14.95
N LYS A 41 0.52 17.19 14.92
CA LYS A 41 1.32 16.81 13.73
C LYS A 41 0.50 15.92 12.80
N VAL A 42 -0.39 16.52 12.00
CA VAL A 42 -1.17 15.83 10.97
C VAL A 42 -1.10 16.62 9.66
N PRO A 43 -1.19 15.97 8.50
CA PRO A 43 -1.14 16.64 7.21
C PRO A 43 -2.11 17.82 7.13
N GLY A 44 -1.63 18.97 6.60
CA GLY A 44 -2.41 20.19 6.48
C GLY A 44 -2.33 21.14 7.70
N THR A 45 -1.50 20.83 8.70
CA THR A 45 -1.25 21.72 9.83
C THR A 45 0.15 22.35 9.76
N PRO A 46 0.37 23.56 10.33
CA PRO A 46 1.70 24.17 10.39
C PRO A 46 2.75 23.27 11.09
N ALA A 47 2.33 22.52 12.09
CA ALA A 47 3.20 21.55 12.77
C ALA A 47 3.63 20.38 11.85
N TRP A 48 2.80 20.02 10.89
CA TRP A 48 3.15 19.05 9.84
C TRP A 48 4.15 19.64 8.84
N ASP A 49 3.91 20.87 8.39
CA ASP A 49 4.75 21.54 7.40
C ASP A 49 6.17 21.79 7.92
N ALA A 50 6.31 21.97 9.24
CA ALA A 50 7.60 22.09 9.92
C ALA A 50 8.36 20.75 10.08
N MET A 51 7.72 19.60 9.80
CA MET A 51 8.38 18.29 9.88
C MET A 51 9.23 18.04 8.63
N ASP A 52 10.41 17.45 8.81
CA ASP A 52 11.18 16.90 7.71
C ASP A 52 10.53 15.63 7.12
N VAL A 53 11.02 15.18 5.97
CA VAL A 53 10.48 14.01 5.25
C VAL A 53 10.63 12.72 6.07
N GLU A 54 11.69 12.60 6.88
CA GLU A 54 11.93 11.43 7.72
C GLU A 54 10.89 11.34 8.84
N ALA A 55 10.61 12.44 9.53
CA ALA A 55 9.58 12.51 10.55
C ALA A 55 8.17 12.26 9.98
N ARG A 56 7.87 12.76 8.76
CA ARG A 56 6.61 12.46 8.05
C ARG A 56 6.54 10.98 7.68
N THR A 57 7.64 10.38 7.23
CA THR A 57 7.73 8.94 6.93
C THR A 57 7.45 8.10 8.17
N ASP A 58 8.04 8.44 9.32
CA ASP A 58 7.78 7.76 10.59
C ASP A 58 6.31 7.90 11.04
N TRP A 59 5.70 9.04 10.81
CA TRP A 59 4.27 9.23 11.05
C TRP A 59 3.43 8.28 10.19
N TRP A 60 3.75 8.16 8.89
CA TRP A 60 3.07 7.24 7.99
C TRP A 60 3.23 5.77 8.40
N ILE A 61 4.43 5.35 8.80
CA ILE A 61 4.68 3.99 9.32
C ILE A 61 3.75 3.69 10.49
N ASN A 62 3.64 4.62 11.44
CA ASN A 62 2.78 4.45 12.60
C ASN A 62 1.29 4.48 12.23
N ARG A 63 0.90 5.34 11.30
CA ARG A 63 -0.50 5.49 10.88
C ARG A 63 -0.99 4.27 10.11
N VAL A 64 -0.21 3.81 9.14
CA VAL A 64 -0.52 2.61 8.35
C VAL A 64 -0.52 1.37 9.25
N GLY A 65 0.51 1.18 10.07
CA GLY A 65 0.59 0.04 10.98
C GLY A 65 -0.59 -0.05 11.96
N ARG A 66 -1.04 1.10 12.51
CA ARG A 66 -2.24 1.13 13.37
C ARG A 66 -3.52 0.74 12.61
N LEU A 67 -3.66 1.24 11.36
CA LEU A 67 -4.82 0.91 10.54
C LEU A 67 -4.86 -0.60 10.24
N THR A 68 -3.71 -1.18 9.89
CA THR A 68 -3.59 -2.62 9.63
C THR A 68 -3.92 -3.44 10.87
N ALA A 69 -3.36 -3.08 12.03
CA ALA A 69 -3.65 -3.74 13.30
C ALA A 69 -5.15 -3.66 13.68
N LEU A 70 -5.81 -2.53 13.43
CA LEU A 70 -7.25 -2.41 13.62
C LEU A 70 -8.04 -3.26 12.60
N ALA A 71 -7.56 -3.34 11.37
CA ALA A 71 -8.21 -4.13 10.33
C ALA A 71 -8.16 -5.64 10.65
N THR A 72 -7.05 -6.15 11.21
CA THR A 72 -6.94 -7.56 11.62
C THR A 72 -7.93 -7.96 12.71
N SER A 73 -8.39 -7.01 13.51
CA SER A 73 -9.38 -7.26 14.58
C SER A 73 -10.83 -7.39 14.09
N VAL A 74 -11.09 -7.13 12.78
CA VAL A 74 -12.45 -7.21 12.22
C VAL A 74 -12.79 -8.65 11.82
N PRO A 75 -13.79 -9.29 12.45
CA PRO A 75 -14.17 -10.65 12.10
C PRO A 75 -14.67 -10.77 10.65
N GLY A 76 -14.34 -11.86 9.97
CA GLY A 76 -14.91 -12.21 8.68
C GLY A 76 -14.47 -11.36 7.49
N ILE A 77 -13.37 -10.60 7.59
CA ILE A 77 -12.86 -9.75 6.48
C ILE A 77 -12.63 -10.55 5.20
N GLY A 78 -12.07 -11.75 5.32
CA GLY A 78 -11.74 -12.62 4.17
C GLY A 78 -12.94 -13.40 3.62
N GLY A 79 -14.05 -13.49 4.36
CA GLY A 79 -15.18 -14.34 3.99
C GLY A 79 -14.72 -15.78 3.69
N VAL A 80 -15.35 -16.42 2.71
CA VAL A 80 -15.02 -17.80 2.26
C VAL A 80 -13.59 -17.91 1.70
N LEU A 81 -12.96 -16.79 1.31
CA LEU A 81 -11.60 -16.77 0.75
C LEU A 81 -10.51 -16.71 1.84
N ALA A 82 -10.87 -16.43 3.09
CA ALA A 82 -9.92 -16.42 4.21
C ALA A 82 -9.27 -17.79 4.43
N ASP A 83 -9.97 -18.89 4.06
CA ASP A 83 -9.45 -20.25 4.15
C ASP A 83 -8.36 -20.55 3.12
N ARG A 84 -8.26 -19.74 2.06
CA ARG A 84 -7.32 -19.95 0.94
C ARG A 84 -6.14 -18.97 0.93
N LEU A 85 -6.33 -17.80 1.52
CA LEU A 85 -5.29 -16.77 1.58
C LEU A 85 -5.18 -16.24 3.00
N PRO A 86 -3.99 -16.22 3.61
CA PRO A 86 -3.78 -15.65 4.93
C PRO A 86 -4.19 -14.18 4.93
N VAL A 87 -5.19 -13.85 5.73
CA VAL A 87 -5.72 -12.47 5.85
C VAL A 87 -4.59 -11.50 6.25
N GLN A 88 -3.71 -11.96 7.12
CA GLN A 88 -2.56 -11.17 7.59
C GLN A 88 -1.61 -10.81 6.46
N ASP A 89 -1.32 -11.74 5.55
CA ASP A 89 -0.42 -11.49 4.42
C ASP A 89 -1.01 -10.45 3.46
N ALA A 90 -2.31 -10.54 3.17
CA ALA A 90 -2.98 -9.56 2.33
C ALA A 90 -3.00 -8.16 2.98
N LEU A 91 -3.32 -8.08 4.27
CA LEU A 91 -3.29 -6.81 5.00
C LEU A 91 -1.87 -6.23 5.08
N GLY A 92 -0.86 -7.07 5.33
CA GLY A 92 0.54 -6.67 5.31
C GLY A 92 1.01 -6.16 3.95
N ALA A 93 0.65 -6.85 2.86
CA ALA A 93 0.97 -6.41 1.50
C ALA A 93 0.31 -5.06 1.16
N SER A 94 -0.97 -4.88 1.52
CA SER A 94 -1.66 -3.60 1.32
C SER A 94 -1.01 -2.47 2.12
N ALA A 95 -0.62 -2.73 3.37
CA ALA A 95 0.05 -1.76 4.23
C ALA A 95 1.38 -1.30 3.61
N GLN A 96 2.20 -2.23 3.11
CA GLN A 96 3.46 -1.91 2.45
C GLN A 96 3.24 -1.08 1.18
N GLY A 97 2.29 -1.46 0.32
CA GLY A 97 1.97 -0.71 -0.90
C GLY A 97 1.43 0.69 -0.60
N LEU A 98 0.54 0.84 0.37
CA LEU A 98 0.02 2.13 0.81
C LEU A 98 1.12 3.02 1.40
N LEU A 99 2.01 2.45 2.22
CA LEU A 99 3.15 3.19 2.77
C LEU A 99 4.07 3.71 1.67
N LEU A 100 4.36 2.89 0.64
CA LEU A 100 5.17 3.32 -0.50
C LEU A 100 4.52 4.47 -1.26
N CYS A 101 3.20 4.42 -1.50
CA CYS A 101 2.47 5.52 -2.11
C CYS A 101 2.50 6.80 -1.25
N ALA A 102 2.42 6.66 0.07
CA ALA A 102 2.50 7.79 1.00
C ALA A 102 3.89 8.44 0.98
N ILE A 103 4.95 7.63 1.13
CA ILE A 103 6.35 8.09 1.08
C ILE A 103 6.65 8.77 -0.25
N ALA A 104 6.25 8.17 -1.38
CA ALA A 104 6.40 8.78 -2.69
C ALA A 104 5.77 10.18 -2.74
N GLY A 105 4.58 10.34 -2.17
CA GLY A 105 3.91 11.63 -2.06
C GLY A 105 4.67 12.66 -1.23
N GLU A 106 5.26 12.27 -0.09
CA GLU A 106 6.07 13.16 0.75
C GLU A 106 7.39 13.56 0.05
N HIS A 107 7.88 12.74 -0.86
CA HIS A 107 9.02 13.06 -1.72
C HIS A 107 8.66 13.83 -3.00
N GLY A 108 7.39 14.22 -3.18
CA GLY A 108 6.92 14.98 -4.34
C GLY A 108 6.65 14.15 -5.59
N VAL A 109 6.74 12.81 -5.51
CA VAL A 109 6.42 11.92 -6.63
C VAL A 109 4.90 11.80 -6.75
N GLN A 110 4.31 12.48 -7.75
CA GLN A 110 2.86 12.50 -7.98
C GLN A 110 2.43 11.58 -9.13
N ASP A 111 3.34 11.28 -10.05
CA ASP A 111 3.04 10.46 -11.22
C ASP A 111 2.72 9.01 -10.84
N VAL A 112 1.68 8.45 -11.47
CA VAL A 112 1.21 7.08 -11.22
C VAL A 112 2.26 6.06 -11.69
N GLY A 113 2.88 6.29 -12.83
CA GLY A 113 3.89 5.40 -13.40
C GLY A 113 5.13 5.32 -12.51
N GLU A 114 5.61 6.44 -12.00
CA GLU A 114 6.75 6.47 -11.08
C GLU A 114 6.45 5.75 -9.77
N ARG A 115 5.22 5.87 -9.23
CA ARG A 115 4.80 5.10 -8.04
C ARG A 115 4.68 3.61 -8.35
N VAL A 116 4.22 3.24 -9.54
CA VAL A 116 4.20 1.85 -10.01
C VAL A 116 5.61 1.28 -10.04
N ARG A 117 6.58 2.02 -10.62
CA ARG A 117 7.99 1.62 -10.67
C ARG A 117 8.58 1.45 -9.27
N LEU A 118 8.32 2.40 -8.37
CA LEU A 118 8.77 2.31 -6.98
C LEU A 118 8.24 1.04 -6.31
N ILE A 119 6.94 0.75 -6.42
CA ILE A 119 6.33 -0.43 -5.80
C ILE A 119 6.89 -1.71 -6.43
N ALA A 120 7.00 -1.76 -7.76
CA ALA A 120 7.56 -2.90 -8.50
C ALA A 120 8.99 -3.20 -8.04
N TRP A 121 9.81 -2.17 -7.90
CA TRP A 121 11.19 -2.33 -7.46
C TRP A 121 11.30 -2.74 -5.99
N VAL A 122 10.52 -2.09 -5.10
CA VAL A 122 10.62 -2.35 -3.65
C VAL A 122 10.03 -3.69 -3.26
N LEU A 123 8.84 -4.04 -3.76
CA LEU A 123 8.12 -5.23 -3.33
C LEU A 123 8.41 -6.46 -4.19
N PHE A 124 8.69 -6.28 -5.48
CA PHE A 124 8.79 -7.39 -6.44
C PHE A 124 10.18 -7.52 -7.06
N ASP A 125 11.12 -6.64 -6.69
CA ASP A 125 12.49 -6.62 -7.24
C ASP A 125 12.51 -6.53 -8.78
N ARG A 126 11.61 -5.70 -9.33
CA ARG A 126 11.43 -5.50 -10.77
C ARG A 126 11.68 -4.06 -11.16
N ASP A 127 12.52 -3.90 -12.17
CA ASP A 127 12.69 -2.62 -12.86
C ASP A 127 11.74 -2.59 -14.06
N ILE A 128 10.71 -1.77 -13.96
CA ILE A 128 9.67 -1.61 -14.99
C ILE A 128 10.03 -0.43 -15.88
N ASP A 129 9.93 -0.66 -17.19
CA ASP A 129 10.12 0.39 -18.19
C ASP A 129 9.20 1.58 -17.91
N PRO A 130 9.72 2.84 -17.93
CA PRO A 130 8.93 4.04 -17.63
C PRO A 130 7.72 4.22 -18.54
N ALA A 131 7.85 3.96 -19.84
CA ALA A 131 6.76 4.11 -20.79
C ALA A 131 5.67 3.07 -20.56
N LEU A 132 6.05 1.85 -20.16
CA LEU A 132 5.10 0.82 -19.77
C LEU A 132 4.38 1.18 -18.47
N ALA A 133 5.10 1.67 -17.46
CA ALA A 133 4.55 2.07 -16.17
C ALA A 133 3.58 3.27 -16.28
N ALA A 134 3.90 4.24 -17.16
CA ALA A 134 3.03 5.38 -17.44
C ALA A 134 1.68 4.96 -18.02
N GLY A 135 1.62 3.83 -18.73
CA GLY A 135 0.40 3.31 -19.34
C GLY A 135 -0.05 4.10 -20.57
N LYS A 136 -0.93 3.53 -21.34
CA LYS A 136 -1.66 4.25 -22.40
C LYS A 136 -2.92 4.84 -21.79
N HIS A 137 -3.40 5.98 -22.35
CA HIS A 137 -4.58 6.73 -21.86
C HIS A 137 -5.76 5.86 -21.41
N ALA A 138 -6.52 6.43 -20.46
CA ALA A 138 -7.73 5.93 -19.79
C ALA A 138 -8.28 4.58 -20.31
N ASP A 139 -7.91 3.51 -19.62
CA ASP A 139 -8.46 2.18 -19.86
C ASP A 139 -9.67 1.98 -18.94
N VAL A 140 -10.86 1.82 -19.52
CA VAL A 140 -12.12 1.58 -18.80
C VAL A 140 -11.98 0.40 -17.82
N ALA A 141 -11.21 -0.63 -18.19
CA ALA A 141 -10.94 -1.76 -17.32
C ALA A 141 -10.06 -1.40 -16.14
N GLU A 142 -9.09 -0.48 -16.30
CA GLU A 142 -8.27 0.06 -15.20
C GLU A 142 -9.12 0.88 -14.25
N ASP A 143 -10.04 1.71 -14.77
CA ASP A 143 -10.94 2.54 -13.95
C ASP A 143 -11.87 1.66 -13.11
N ALA A 144 -12.52 0.67 -13.71
CA ALA A 144 -13.38 -0.27 -13.01
C ALA A 144 -12.62 -1.04 -11.89
N ARG A 145 -11.40 -1.49 -12.14
CA ARG A 145 -10.56 -2.14 -11.13
C ARG A 145 -10.17 -1.17 -10.01
N THR A 146 -9.85 0.08 -10.36
CA THR A 146 -9.52 1.12 -9.38
C THR A 146 -10.70 1.36 -8.43
N GLU A 147 -11.91 1.52 -8.97
CA GLU A 147 -13.13 1.69 -8.17
C GLU A 147 -13.41 0.46 -7.29
N GLN A 148 -13.26 -0.74 -7.84
CA GLN A 148 -13.43 -1.99 -7.09
C GLN A 148 -12.45 -2.08 -5.92
N LEU A 149 -11.20 -1.68 -6.10
CA LEU A 149 -10.18 -1.71 -5.05
C LEU A 149 -10.44 -0.65 -3.99
N ALA A 150 -10.71 0.59 -4.40
CA ALA A 150 -10.94 1.70 -3.47
C ALA A 150 -12.29 1.58 -2.73
N GLY A 151 -13.31 0.98 -3.33
CA GLY A 151 -14.60 0.73 -2.70
C GLY A 151 -15.28 2.01 -2.21
N GLU A 152 -15.65 2.08 -0.93
CA GLU A 152 -16.36 3.24 -0.36
C GLU A 152 -15.52 4.54 -0.35
N PHE A 153 -14.20 4.44 -0.50
CA PHE A 153 -13.32 5.61 -0.52
C PHE A 153 -13.44 6.47 -1.79
N THR A 154 -14.00 5.94 -2.88
CA THR A 154 -14.25 6.71 -4.12
C THR A 154 -15.53 7.55 -4.06
N GLN A 155 -16.40 7.35 -3.08
CA GLN A 155 -17.71 7.98 -3.01
C GLN A 155 -17.66 9.22 -2.09
N PRO A 156 -17.67 10.46 -2.62
CA PRO A 156 -17.53 11.68 -1.83
C PRO A 156 -18.66 11.85 -0.79
N GLU A 157 -19.87 11.38 -1.09
CA GLU A 157 -21.00 11.41 -0.16
C GLU A 157 -20.81 10.49 1.06
N LYS A 158 -20.04 9.40 0.89
CA LYS A 158 -19.71 8.48 1.98
C LYS A 158 -18.44 8.89 2.73
N GLN A 159 -17.56 9.68 2.13
CA GLN A 159 -16.41 10.28 2.83
C GLN A 159 -16.86 11.28 3.90
N ALA A 160 -17.97 11.99 3.68
CA ALA A 160 -18.61 12.85 4.69
C ALA A 160 -19.26 12.04 5.84
N ARG A 161 -19.65 10.78 5.59
CA ARG A 161 -20.05 9.82 6.60
C ARG A 161 -18.83 9.05 7.07
N ARG A 162 -18.64 8.90 8.38
CA ARG A 162 -17.52 8.15 8.97
C ARG A 162 -17.35 6.79 8.28
N ILE A 163 -16.25 6.62 7.52
CA ILE A 163 -15.88 5.33 6.96
C ILE A 163 -15.75 4.33 8.10
N THR A 164 -16.46 3.23 8.01
CA THR A 164 -16.47 2.21 9.07
C THR A 164 -15.17 1.42 9.06
N LEU A 165 -14.75 0.91 10.23
CA LEU A 165 -13.58 0.04 10.33
C LEU A 165 -13.72 -1.19 9.42
N LYS A 166 -14.93 -1.72 9.26
CA LYS A 166 -15.22 -2.84 8.35
C LYS A 166 -14.96 -2.46 6.88
N ALA A 167 -15.35 -1.26 6.45
CA ALA A 167 -15.10 -0.77 5.10
C ALA A 167 -13.59 -0.58 4.85
N CYS A 168 -12.87 0.00 5.82
CA CYS A 168 -11.40 0.12 5.76
C CYS A 168 -10.74 -1.25 5.62
N ALA A 169 -11.11 -2.18 6.48
CA ALA A 169 -10.55 -3.53 6.49
C ALA A 169 -10.85 -4.28 5.17
N GLY A 170 -12.08 -4.17 4.65
CA GLY A 170 -12.46 -4.74 3.36
C GLY A 170 -11.67 -4.14 2.19
N THR A 171 -11.39 -2.84 2.22
CA THR A 171 -10.57 -2.18 1.20
C THR A 171 -9.12 -2.64 1.27
N LEU A 172 -8.51 -2.66 2.47
CA LEU A 172 -7.16 -3.18 2.66
C LEU A 172 -7.04 -4.63 2.20
N TRP A 173 -8.03 -5.46 2.51
CA TRP A 173 -8.07 -6.85 2.05
C TRP A 173 -8.07 -6.96 0.52
N ARG A 174 -8.96 -6.21 -0.18
CA ARG A 174 -9.01 -6.22 -1.65
C ARG A 174 -7.70 -5.75 -2.28
N MET A 175 -7.16 -4.66 -1.77
CA MET A 175 -5.89 -4.09 -2.23
C MET A 175 -4.73 -5.07 -2.01
N GLY A 176 -4.63 -5.66 -0.82
CA GLY A 176 -3.58 -6.63 -0.51
C GLY A 176 -3.67 -7.90 -1.35
N ARG A 177 -4.89 -8.42 -1.53
CA ARG A 177 -5.13 -9.58 -2.38
C ARG A 177 -4.71 -9.34 -3.84
N SER A 178 -4.89 -8.13 -4.36
CA SER A 178 -4.43 -7.79 -5.70
C SER A 178 -2.90 -7.84 -5.82
N LEU A 179 -2.18 -7.41 -4.79
CA LEU A 179 -0.70 -7.50 -4.75
C LEU A 179 -0.22 -8.95 -4.60
N LEU A 180 -0.89 -9.76 -3.76
CA LEU A 180 -0.54 -11.17 -3.59
C LEU A 180 -0.75 -11.97 -4.88
N ALA A 181 -1.73 -11.61 -5.71
CA ALA A 181 -1.93 -12.26 -7.00
C ALA A 181 -0.70 -12.17 -7.92
N ILE A 182 0.08 -11.08 -7.84
CA ILE A 182 1.37 -10.96 -8.54
C ILE A 182 2.35 -12.00 -7.98
N THR A 183 2.37 -12.18 -6.67
CA THR A 183 3.28 -13.10 -5.97
C THR A 183 2.98 -14.56 -6.29
N ASP A 184 1.72 -14.96 -6.17
CA ASP A 184 1.30 -16.34 -6.42
C ASP A 184 1.68 -16.79 -7.84
N GLU A 185 1.59 -15.88 -8.79
CA GLU A 185 2.05 -16.15 -10.15
C GLU A 185 3.60 -16.26 -10.22
N LEU A 186 4.35 -15.47 -9.42
CA LEU A 186 5.81 -15.54 -9.37
C LEU A 186 6.31 -16.84 -8.70
N GLU A 187 5.60 -17.34 -7.68
CA GLU A 187 5.96 -18.55 -6.93
C GLU A 187 5.73 -19.85 -7.70
N LYS A 188 4.85 -19.88 -8.67
CA LYS A 188 4.68 -21.02 -9.59
C LYS A 188 5.96 -21.37 -10.36
N ARG A 189 7.07 -20.67 -10.11
CA ARG A 189 8.39 -20.91 -10.70
C ARG A 189 9.43 -21.39 -9.71
N PRO A 190 10.32 -22.35 -10.09
CA PRO A 190 11.32 -22.94 -9.20
C PRO A 190 12.48 -22.01 -8.78
N ARG A 191 12.41 -20.68 -9.03
CA ARG A 191 13.45 -19.70 -8.68
C ARG A 191 13.03 -18.66 -7.63
N GLY A 192 11.89 -18.78 -7.00
CA GLY A 192 11.21 -17.72 -6.25
C GLY A 192 11.44 -17.64 -4.74
N ARG A 193 12.62 -17.95 -4.17
CA ARG A 193 12.86 -17.80 -2.72
C ARG A 193 13.05 -16.37 -2.22
N PHE A 194 13.02 -15.35 -3.09
CA PHE A 194 13.32 -13.98 -2.69
C PHE A 194 12.13 -13.25 -2.06
N TYR A 195 10.91 -13.56 -2.48
CA TYR A 195 9.71 -12.88 -1.99
C TYR A 195 9.32 -13.33 -0.57
N GLN A 196 9.51 -14.60 -0.24
CA GLN A 196 9.37 -15.09 1.14
C GLN A 196 10.27 -14.34 2.13
N ARG A 197 11.38 -13.75 1.68
CA ARG A 197 12.21 -12.88 2.52
C ARG A 197 11.65 -11.49 2.72
N ALA A 198 10.85 -10.96 1.80
CA ALA A 198 10.25 -9.62 1.95
C ALA A 198 8.92 -9.67 2.74
N ILE A 199 8.08 -10.68 2.48
CA ILE A 199 6.83 -10.93 3.22
C ILE A 199 7.01 -11.96 4.34
N GLY A 200 7.82 -13.00 4.13
CA GLY A 200 8.01 -14.13 5.04
C GLY A 200 8.93 -13.87 6.24
N MET A 201 9.27 -12.63 6.55
CA MET A 201 9.91 -12.26 7.82
C MET A 201 8.89 -11.83 8.88
N LEU A 202 7.65 -12.30 8.81
CA LEU A 202 6.72 -12.19 9.90
C LEU A 202 6.81 -13.48 10.74
N PRO A 203 7.53 -13.49 11.87
CA PRO A 203 7.37 -14.57 12.83
C PRO A 203 5.95 -14.47 13.39
N VAL A 204 5.19 -15.54 13.23
CA VAL A 204 3.89 -15.75 13.89
C VAL A 204 4.18 -15.88 15.39
N VAL A 205 4.17 -14.79 16.12
CA VAL A 205 4.27 -14.79 17.58
C VAL A 205 3.34 -13.71 18.13
N GLY A 206 2.25 -14.10 18.74
CA GLY A 206 1.29 -13.39 19.57
C GLY A 206 1.05 -11.89 19.31
N MET A 207 -0.17 -11.39 19.57
CA MET A 207 -0.64 -10.04 19.16
C MET A 207 0.32 -8.86 19.41
N ALA A 208 1.18 -8.89 20.42
CA ALA A 208 2.19 -7.85 20.67
C ALA A 208 3.43 -8.03 19.77
N GLY A 209 3.82 -9.27 19.45
CA GLY A 209 4.92 -9.61 18.55
C GLY A 209 4.59 -9.26 17.11
N ASP A 210 3.34 -9.43 16.68
CA ASP A 210 2.87 -9.16 15.32
C ASP A 210 2.97 -7.65 14.99
N TYR A 211 2.59 -6.77 15.91
CA TYR A 211 2.69 -5.32 15.72
C TYR A 211 4.15 -4.85 15.56
N LEU A 212 5.07 -5.38 16.37
CA LEU A 212 6.50 -5.04 16.29
C LEU A 212 7.15 -5.59 15.02
N ALA A 213 6.78 -6.79 14.60
CA ALA A 213 7.25 -7.42 13.37
C ALA A 213 6.76 -6.66 12.13
N GLU A 214 5.48 -6.28 12.10
CA GLU A 214 4.88 -5.47 11.04
C GLU A 214 5.54 -4.10 10.94
N ARG A 215 5.71 -3.40 12.07
CA ARG A 215 6.42 -2.12 12.11
C ARG A 215 7.86 -2.23 11.59
N SER A 216 8.55 -3.31 11.90
CA SER A 216 9.90 -3.59 11.40
C SER A 216 9.90 -3.82 9.89
N ALA A 217 8.90 -4.51 9.35
CA ALA A 217 8.72 -4.70 7.92
C ALA A 217 8.47 -3.36 7.21
N LEU A 218 7.57 -2.53 7.73
CA LEU A 218 7.30 -1.20 7.18
C LEU A 218 8.54 -0.30 7.21
N LYS A 219 9.36 -0.33 8.25
CA LYS A 219 10.64 0.39 8.31
C LYS A 219 11.64 -0.09 7.25
N ARG A 220 11.73 -1.40 7.00
CA ARG A 220 12.58 -1.94 5.93
C ARG A 220 12.13 -1.48 4.54
N VAL A 221 10.83 -1.50 4.30
CA VAL A 221 10.22 -1.00 3.06
C VAL A 221 10.51 0.49 2.88
N ALA A 222 10.34 1.31 3.92
CA ALA A 222 10.66 2.73 3.91
C ALA A 222 12.15 2.99 3.62
N LYS A 223 13.06 2.25 4.25
CA LYS A 223 14.51 2.37 3.98
C LYS A 223 14.87 1.96 2.54
N ARG A 224 14.21 0.96 1.98
CA ARG A 224 14.42 0.55 0.60
C ARG A 224 13.88 1.61 -0.37
N SER A 225 12.71 2.17 -0.11
CA SER A 225 12.12 3.23 -0.94
C SER A 225 13.00 4.49 -0.98
N SER A 226 13.60 4.89 0.15
CA SER A 226 14.51 6.05 0.21
C SER A 226 15.71 5.88 -0.70
N ARG A 227 16.27 4.67 -0.81
CA ARG A 227 17.37 4.38 -1.75
C ARG A 227 16.96 4.56 -3.20
N TRP A 228 15.77 4.07 -3.57
CA TRP A 228 15.25 4.23 -4.93
C TRP A 228 14.99 5.69 -5.25
N LEU A 229 14.35 6.42 -4.33
CA LEU A 229 14.02 7.83 -4.50
C LEU A 229 15.26 8.74 -4.57
N SER A 230 16.34 8.38 -3.88
CA SER A 230 17.62 9.12 -4.01
C SER A 230 18.30 8.86 -5.33
N ALA A 231 18.29 7.62 -5.84
CA ALA A 231 18.88 7.27 -7.13
C ALA A 231 18.11 7.85 -8.33
N ALA A 232 16.78 7.99 -8.22
CA ALA A 232 15.96 8.56 -9.29
C ALA A 232 16.08 10.09 -9.44
N ARG A 233 16.74 10.79 -8.50
CA ARG A 233 16.97 12.24 -8.51
C ARG A 233 18.34 12.65 -9.07
N THR A 234 19.23 11.69 -9.26
CA THR A 234 20.56 11.89 -9.88
C THR A 234 20.51 11.59 -11.36
#